data_900593933977e4275ecd659e153fd9e7
#
_entry.id   900593933977e4275ecd659e153fd9e7
#
_cell.length_a   1.000
_cell.length_b   1.000
_cell.length_c   1.000
_cell.angle_alpha   90.00
_cell.angle_beta   90.00
_cell.angle_gamma   90.00
#
_symmetry.space_group_name_H-M   'P 1'
#
loop_
_entity.id
_entity.type
_entity.pdbx_description
1 polymer ?
#
loop_
_entity_poly.entity_id
_entity_poly.type
_entity_poly.pdbx_seq_one_letter_code
_entity_poly.pdbx_strand_id
1 'polypeptide(L)'
;GATRLAGSGSPGSVGDLNYAIQTTGDYNGDGMADILWRHKSTGAMYMWFMNGAARSSIAYVFTESNPAWVIKESGDFDGDGKSDILFHNSTTGQAYVYLMNGASKRTGGSPGAASLLYTIQAIGDFDGNGTSDLCWRQTATGQTYIWFMDGTTSTSRPFVATQQNLHHPLLGTLDRNSDAKSDIFWYDPDQNKIYYWKMNGAVIDAVTYLPDAQARTDFNGDGKSDILWRHKTAGS
;
A
#
# COMPACT_ATOMS: atom_id res chain seq x y z
N GLY A 1 -8.19 1.17 30.96
CA GLY A 1 -6.94 1.57 30.33
C GLY A 1 -6.49 0.45 29.40
N ALA A 2 -6.03 0.79 28.19
CA ALA A 2 -5.52 -0.20 27.27
C ALA A 2 -4.28 -0.88 27.87
N THR A 3 -4.33 -2.18 28.06
CA THR A 3 -3.18 -2.97 28.51
C THR A 3 -2.29 -3.22 27.28
N ARG A 4 -1.02 -2.85 27.33
CA ARG A 4 -0.07 -3.26 26.30
C ARG A 4 0.02 -4.79 26.27
N LEU A 5 -0.16 -5.37 25.12
CA LEU A 5 0.04 -6.81 24.92
C LEU A 5 1.51 -7.18 25.15
N ALA A 6 1.74 -8.39 25.65
CA ALA A 6 3.09 -8.97 25.69
C ALA A 6 3.65 -8.99 24.27
N GLY A 7 4.85 -8.44 24.09
CA GLY A 7 5.47 -8.27 22.76
C GLY A 7 5.36 -6.85 22.16
N SER A 8 4.61 -5.93 22.77
CA SER A 8 4.68 -4.52 22.38
C SER A 8 6.05 -3.94 22.76
N GLY A 9 6.73 -3.31 21.81
CA GLY A 9 8.06 -2.76 21.99
C GLY A 9 8.24 -1.44 21.22
N SER A 10 9.46 -0.91 21.28
CA SER A 10 9.88 0.21 20.45
C SER A 10 10.97 -0.28 19.50
N PRO A 11 10.87 -0.01 18.19
CA PRO A 11 11.93 -0.34 17.24
C PRO A 11 13.19 0.53 17.42
N GLY A 12 13.19 1.41 18.40
CA GLY A 12 14.24 2.39 18.62
C GLY A 12 13.87 3.76 18.06
N SER A 13 14.83 4.68 18.10
CA SER A 13 14.68 6.05 17.61
C SER A 13 15.49 6.29 16.34
N VAL A 14 15.00 7.19 15.50
CA VAL A 14 15.76 7.77 14.40
C VAL A 14 16.48 9.02 14.94
N GLY A 15 17.81 9.03 14.88
CA GLY A 15 18.61 10.16 15.39
C GLY A 15 18.44 11.44 14.57
N ASP A 16 18.12 11.33 13.29
CA ASP A 16 17.85 12.46 12.40
C ASP A 16 16.36 12.53 12.04
N LEU A 17 15.68 13.57 12.51
CA LEU A 17 14.25 13.82 12.29
C LEU A 17 13.89 14.17 10.83
N ASN A 18 14.88 14.31 9.95
CA ASN A 18 14.66 14.45 8.51
C ASN A 18 14.29 13.14 7.83
N TYR A 19 14.47 11.99 8.48
CA TYR A 19 13.91 10.73 7.96
C TYR A 19 12.43 10.62 8.23
N ALA A 20 11.70 10.14 7.23
CA ALA A 20 10.28 9.81 7.34
C ALA A 20 10.05 8.37 6.88
N ILE A 21 9.14 7.67 7.56
CA ILE A 21 8.63 6.38 7.10
C ILE A 21 7.91 6.61 5.77
N GLN A 22 8.22 5.79 4.79
CA GLN A 22 7.58 5.83 3.48
C GLN A 22 6.51 4.74 3.36
N THR A 23 6.89 3.52 3.67
CA THR A 23 6.02 2.35 3.58
C THR A 23 6.58 1.23 4.45
N THR A 24 5.80 0.17 4.60
CA THR A 24 6.18 -1.07 5.29
C THR A 24 5.90 -2.27 4.38
N GLY A 25 6.67 -3.34 4.53
CA GLY A 25 6.48 -4.57 3.78
C GLY A 25 7.52 -5.61 4.18
N ASP A 26 7.29 -6.86 3.88
CA ASP A 26 8.27 -7.92 4.09
C ASP A 26 9.29 -7.92 2.95
N TYR A 27 10.39 -7.19 3.11
CA TYR A 27 11.39 -7.04 2.05
C TYR A 27 12.40 -8.20 2.01
N ASN A 28 12.55 -8.93 3.11
CA ASN A 28 13.52 -10.02 3.22
C ASN A 28 12.87 -11.41 3.11
N GLY A 29 11.54 -11.51 3.13
CA GLY A 29 10.79 -12.76 3.00
C GLY A 29 10.76 -13.59 4.29
N ASP A 30 10.88 -12.96 5.47
CA ASP A 30 10.85 -13.64 6.76
C ASP A 30 9.46 -13.70 7.41
N GLY A 31 8.44 -13.17 6.73
CA GLY A 31 7.06 -13.12 7.18
C GLY A 31 6.75 -11.93 8.10
N MET A 32 7.70 -11.02 8.32
CA MET A 32 7.52 -9.84 9.16
C MET A 32 7.69 -8.56 8.34
N ALA A 33 6.82 -7.58 8.61
CA ALA A 33 6.90 -6.31 7.92
C ALA A 33 8.09 -5.48 8.40
N ASP A 34 8.92 -5.04 7.45
CA ASP A 34 10.04 -4.12 7.61
C ASP A 34 9.60 -2.67 7.38
N ILE A 35 10.47 -1.69 7.70
CA ILE A 35 10.17 -0.26 7.57
C ILE A 35 11.14 0.39 6.60
N LEU A 36 10.61 0.99 5.52
CA LEU A 36 11.39 1.79 4.59
C LEU A 36 11.37 3.26 5.00
N TRP A 37 12.55 3.82 5.22
CA TRP A 37 12.77 5.22 5.55
C TRP A 37 13.37 5.99 4.39
N ARG A 38 13.00 7.26 4.22
CA ARG A 38 13.62 8.18 3.27
C ARG A 38 13.94 9.51 3.93
N HIS A 39 15.13 10.00 3.69
CA HIS A 39 15.55 11.33 4.14
C HIS A 39 14.93 12.41 3.24
N LYS A 40 14.23 13.37 3.84
CA LYS A 40 13.38 14.37 3.16
C LYS A 40 14.17 15.29 2.20
N SER A 41 15.41 15.64 2.51
CA SER A 41 16.22 16.57 1.70
C SER A 41 17.21 15.89 0.77
N THR A 42 17.78 14.74 1.15
CA THR A 42 18.78 14.05 0.33
C THR A 42 18.20 12.95 -0.54
N GLY A 43 17.03 12.41 -0.16
CA GLY A 43 16.43 11.25 -0.80
C GLY A 43 17.10 9.91 -0.46
N ALA A 44 18.07 9.90 0.47
CA ALA A 44 18.72 8.66 0.93
C ALA A 44 17.69 7.75 1.64
N MET A 45 17.71 6.46 1.30
CA MET A 45 16.77 5.48 1.84
C MET A 45 17.48 4.42 2.66
N TYR A 46 16.85 4.03 3.77
CA TYR A 46 17.30 2.98 4.67
C TYR A 46 16.15 2.03 4.98
N MET A 47 16.49 0.76 5.07
CA MET A 47 15.58 -0.31 5.50
C MET A 47 15.88 -0.67 6.95
N TRP A 48 14.84 -0.70 7.78
CA TRP A 48 14.88 -1.30 9.10
C TRP A 48 14.25 -2.67 9.00
N PHE A 49 15.04 -3.71 9.11
CA PHE A 49 14.52 -5.07 9.22
C PHE A 49 14.00 -5.29 10.63
N MET A 50 12.79 -5.81 10.70
CA MET A 50 12.07 -5.93 11.95
C MET A 50 11.96 -7.41 12.38
N ASN A 51 11.87 -7.61 13.69
CA ASN A 51 11.47 -8.89 14.31
C ASN A 51 10.40 -8.55 15.34
N GLY A 52 9.14 -8.62 14.92
CA GLY A 52 8.02 -8.10 15.68
C GLY A 52 8.18 -6.61 15.94
N ALA A 53 8.17 -6.19 17.21
CA ALA A 53 8.33 -4.79 17.60
C ALA A 53 9.80 -4.34 17.75
N ALA A 54 10.76 -5.24 17.54
CA ALA A 54 12.18 -4.94 17.66
C ALA A 54 12.82 -4.80 16.29
N ARG A 55 13.71 -3.82 16.13
CA ARG A 55 14.57 -3.71 14.94
C ARG A 55 15.72 -4.70 15.05
N SER A 56 15.86 -5.59 14.08
CA SER A 56 16.97 -6.57 14.00
C SER A 56 18.21 -5.97 13.37
N SER A 57 18.06 -5.19 12.29
CA SER A 57 19.19 -4.55 11.59
C SER A 57 18.74 -3.32 10.80
N ILE A 58 19.73 -2.57 10.30
CA ILE A 58 19.54 -1.43 9.40
C ILE A 58 20.43 -1.64 8.19
N ALA A 59 19.91 -1.36 7.00
CA ALA A 59 20.71 -1.34 5.78
C ALA A 59 20.39 -0.10 4.93
N TYR A 60 21.40 0.46 4.28
CA TYR A 60 21.24 1.45 3.23
C TYR A 60 20.65 0.79 1.98
N VAL A 61 19.68 1.45 1.34
CA VAL A 61 19.03 0.94 0.13
C VAL A 61 19.64 1.61 -1.11
N PHE A 62 19.31 2.86 -1.34
CA PHE A 62 19.89 3.75 -2.35
C PHE A 62 19.43 5.20 -2.10
N THR A 63 19.89 6.12 -2.94
CA THR A 63 19.46 7.53 -2.90
C THR A 63 18.68 7.87 -4.17
N GLU A 64 17.45 8.37 -4.02
CA GLU A 64 16.67 9.02 -5.08
C GLU A 64 16.54 10.50 -4.71
N SER A 65 17.43 11.32 -5.27
CA SER A 65 17.53 12.75 -4.93
C SER A 65 16.48 13.64 -5.63
N ASN A 66 15.83 13.12 -6.69
CA ASN A 66 14.76 13.87 -7.35
C ASN A 66 13.47 13.80 -6.52
N PRO A 67 12.99 14.92 -5.94
CA PRO A 67 11.80 14.93 -5.09
C PRO A 67 10.51 14.66 -5.85
N ALA A 68 10.50 14.74 -7.18
CA ALA A 68 9.35 14.37 -7.98
C ALA A 68 9.03 12.86 -7.91
N TRP A 69 10.02 12.02 -7.59
CA TRP A 69 9.82 10.61 -7.36
C TRP A 69 9.36 10.35 -5.92
N VAL A 70 8.10 10.01 -5.77
CA VAL A 70 7.43 9.74 -4.50
C VAL A 70 7.21 8.23 -4.37
N ILE A 71 7.57 7.65 -3.24
CA ILE A 71 7.22 6.26 -2.91
C ILE A 71 5.72 6.23 -2.62
N LYS A 72 5.00 5.34 -3.27
CA LYS A 72 3.55 5.20 -3.10
C LYS A 72 3.21 4.09 -2.13
N GLU A 73 3.76 2.92 -2.38
CA GLU A 73 3.45 1.72 -1.61
C GLU A 73 4.51 0.65 -1.85
N SER A 74 4.46 -0.44 -1.12
CA SER A 74 5.23 -1.66 -1.37
C SER A 74 4.32 -2.86 -1.53
N GLY A 75 4.69 -3.74 -2.45
CA GLY A 75 4.00 -5.00 -2.72
C GLY A 75 4.91 -5.95 -3.45
N ASP A 76 4.51 -7.18 -3.54
CA ASP A 76 5.23 -8.20 -4.31
C ASP A 76 4.80 -8.09 -5.77
N PHE A 77 5.64 -7.50 -6.62
CA PHE A 77 5.33 -7.29 -8.03
C PHE A 77 5.80 -8.43 -8.94
N ASP A 78 6.69 -9.31 -8.48
CA ASP A 78 7.20 -10.43 -9.28
C ASP A 78 6.90 -11.82 -8.69
N GLY A 79 6.12 -11.88 -7.60
CA GLY A 79 5.65 -13.12 -7.01
C GLY A 79 6.74 -13.90 -6.25
N ASP A 80 7.83 -13.25 -5.83
CA ASP A 80 8.92 -13.91 -5.12
C ASP A 80 8.72 -13.99 -3.60
N GLY A 81 7.58 -13.49 -3.11
CA GLY A 81 7.22 -13.46 -1.70
C GLY A 81 7.86 -12.33 -0.92
N LYS A 82 8.51 -11.37 -1.59
CA LYS A 82 9.12 -10.20 -0.96
C LYS A 82 8.48 -8.91 -1.46
N SER A 83 8.48 -7.93 -0.58
CA SER A 83 7.97 -6.61 -0.96
C SER A 83 8.97 -5.85 -1.84
N ASP A 84 8.45 -5.22 -2.87
CA ASP A 84 9.12 -4.33 -3.81
C ASP A 84 8.75 -2.87 -3.53
N ILE A 85 9.40 -1.92 -4.19
CA ILE A 85 9.18 -0.48 -3.99
C ILE A 85 8.55 0.12 -5.23
N LEU A 86 7.34 0.68 -5.07
CA LEU A 86 6.64 1.43 -6.11
C LEU A 86 6.88 2.94 -5.96
N PHE A 87 7.44 3.54 -7.00
CA PHE A 87 7.57 4.98 -7.15
C PHE A 87 6.55 5.54 -8.16
N HIS A 88 6.15 6.76 -7.94
CA HIS A 88 5.38 7.56 -8.88
C HIS A 88 6.01 8.93 -9.04
N ASN A 89 6.22 9.37 -10.27
CA ASN A 89 6.75 10.70 -10.56
C ASN A 89 5.60 11.71 -10.62
N SER A 90 5.59 12.64 -9.68
CA SER A 90 4.52 13.64 -9.53
C SER A 90 4.48 14.70 -10.62
N THR A 91 5.51 14.77 -11.48
CA THR A 91 5.58 15.74 -12.59
C THR A 91 5.33 15.13 -13.96
N THR A 92 5.58 13.82 -14.12
CA THR A 92 5.42 13.13 -15.40
C THR A 92 4.30 12.09 -15.40
N GLY A 93 3.78 11.72 -14.22
CA GLY A 93 2.81 10.65 -14.06
C GLY A 93 3.40 9.24 -14.25
N GLN A 94 4.72 9.12 -14.39
CA GLN A 94 5.38 7.84 -14.59
C GLN A 94 5.38 7.01 -13.30
N ALA A 95 4.99 5.74 -13.40
CA ALA A 95 5.23 4.74 -12.36
C ALA A 95 6.57 4.05 -12.60
N TYR A 96 7.22 3.63 -11.52
CA TYR A 96 8.47 2.87 -11.58
C TYR A 96 8.52 1.87 -10.43
N VAL A 97 8.85 0.62 -10.73
CA VAL A 97 8.98 -0.46 -9.75
C VAL A 97 10.43 -0.86 -9.61
N TYR A 98 10.94 -0.93 -8.39
CA TYR A 98 12.20 -1.59 -8.05
C TYR A 98 11.90 -2.93 -7.41
N LEU A 99 12.30 -4.03 -8.07
CA LEU A 99 12.24 -5.37 -7.51
C LEU A 99 13.39 -5.56 -6.53
N MET A 100 13.04 -5.95 -5.30
CA MET A 100 13.95 -5.93 -4.17
C MET A 100 14.35 -7.35 -3.74
N ASN A 101 15.44 -7.44 -3.00
CA ASN A 101 15.82 -8.58 -2.19
C ASN A 101 16.46 -8.04 -0.91
N GLY A 102 15.67 -7.90 0.13
CA GLY A 102 16.03 -7.13 1.30
C GLY A 102 16.26 -5.66 0.93
N ALA A 103 17.38 -5.09 1.37
CA ALA A 103 17.77 -3.73 1.00
C ALA A 103 18.45 -3.62 -0.38
N SER A 104 18.64 -4.74 -1.08
CA SER A 104 19.31 -4.76 -2.38
C SER A 104 18.32 -4.69 -3.52
N LYS A 105 18.52 -3.74 -4.43
CA LYS A 105 17.77 -3.66 -5.68
C LYS A 105 18.25 -4.76 -6.63
N ARG A 106 17.34 -5.65 -7.08
CA ARG A 106 17.63 -6.67 -8.09
C ARG A 106 17.60 -6.09 -9.51
N THR A 107 16.49 -5.42 -9.80
CA THR A 107 16.25 -4.75 -11.09
C THR A 107 15.21 -3.65 -10.90
N GLY A 108 14.89 -2.93 -11.96
CA GLY A 108 13.83 -1.94 -11.93
C GLY A 108 13.37 -1.58 -13.33
N GLY A 109 12.13 -1.15 -13.44
CA GLY A 109 11.52 -0.78 -14.70
C GLY A 109 10.26 0.05 -14.51
N SER A 110 9.79 0.63 -15.63
CA SER A 110 8.59 1.44 -15.65
C SER A 110 7.46 0.69 -16.35
N PRO A 111 6.34 0.41 -15.65
CA PRO A 111 5.15 -0.08 -16.32
C PRO A 111 4.49 0.97 -17.23
N GLY A 112 4.96 2.22 -17.18
CA GLY A 112 4.46 3.30 -18.01
C GLY A 112 4.10 4.55 -17.21
N ALA A 113 3.39 5.47 -17.85
CA ALA A 113 2.89 6.70 -17.27
C ALA A 113 1.38 6.83 -17.44
N ALA A 114 0.72 7.42 -16.44
CA ALA A 114 -0.66 7.89 -16.53
C ALA A 114 -0.67 9.42 -16.60
N SER A 115 -1.76 10.00 -17.10
CA SER A 115 -1.98 11.44 -16.99
C SER A 115 -1.93 11.87 -15.53
N LEU A 116 -1.40 13.04 -15.24
CA LEU A 116 -1.34 13.62 -13.88
C LEU A 116 -2.72 13.84 -13.24
N LEU A 117 -3.80 13.67 -14.00
CA LEU A 117 -5.17 13.63 -13.48
C LEU A 117 -5.46 12.35 -12.68
N TYR A 118 -4.65 11.30 -12.87
CA TYR A 118 -4.78 10.03 -12.18
C TYR A 118 -3.72 9.89 -11.10
N THR A 119 -4.11 9.25 -10.02
CA THR A 119 -3.19 8.89 -8.92
C THR A 119 -3.33 7.41 -8.60
N ILE A 120 -2.22 6.78 -8.22
CA ILE A 120 -2.24 5.44 -7.64
C ILE A 120 -2.89 5.56 -6.26
N GLN A 121 -3.98 4.83 -6.04
CA GLN A 121 -4.74 4.87 -4.80
C GLN A 121 -4.49 3.66 -3.91
N ALA A 122 -4.16 2.52 -4.51
CA ALA A 122 -3.85 1.28 -3.81
C ALA A 122 -3.13 0.31 -4.74
N ILE A 123 -2.58 -0.73 -4.15
CA ILE A 123 -2.07 -1.91 -4.85
C ILE A 123 -2.77 -3.16 -4.33
N GLY A 124 -2.73 -4.24 -5.09
CA GLY A 124 -3.26 -5.55 -4.69
C GLY A 124 -3.23 -6.51 -5.85
N ASP A 125 -3.27 -7.79 -5.60
CA ASP A 125 -3.42 -8.81 -6.63
C ASP A 125 -4.90 -8.88 -7.03
N PHE A 126 -5.28 -8.23 -8.14
CA PHE A 126 -6.68 -8.17 -8.56
C PHE A 126 -7.06 -9.32 -9.50
N ASP A 127 -6.12 -9.93 -10.19
CA ASP A 127 -6.40 -11.04 -11.12
C ASP A 127 -6.08 -12.43 -10.54
N GLY A 128 -5.45 -12.49 -9.37
CA GLY A 128 -5.14 -13.73 -8.67
C GLY A 128 -3.90 -14.43 -9.20
N ASN A 129 -2.98 -13.69 -9.82
CA ASN A 129 -1.76 -14.25 -10.40
C ASN A 129 -0.59 -14.33 -9.40
N GLY A 130 -0.76 -13.81 -8.18
CA GLY A 130 0.24 -13.76 -7.12
C GLY A 130 1.14 -12.53 -7.18
N THR A 131 0.90 -11.59 -8.10
CA THR A 131 1.66 -10.34 -8.19
C THR A 131 0.79 -9.12 -7.86
N SER A 132 1.40 -8.08 -7.32
CA SER A 132 0.69 -6.84 -6.99
C SER A 132 0.42 -6.00 -8.23
N ASP A 133 -0.82 -5.55 -8.40
CA ASP A 133 -1.31 -4.67 -9.46
C ASP A 133 -1.49 -3.24 -8.96
N LEU A 134 -1.71 -2.28 -9.87
CA LEU A 134 -1.90 -0.87 -9.55
C LEU A 134 -3.35 -0.43 -9.75
N CYS A 135 -3.98 0.08 -8.71
CA CYS A 135 -5.29 0.73 -8.79
C CYS A 135 -5.12 2.24 -8.96
N TRP A 136 -5.50 2.74 -10.14
CA TRP A 136 -5.48 4.16 -10.49
C TRP A 136 -6.86 4.77 -10.42
N ARG A 137 -6.94 5.99 -9.90
CA ARG A 137 -8.19 6.77 -9.89
C ARG A 137 -7.96 8.19 -10.38
N GLN A 138 -8.83 8.68 -11.25
CA GLN A 138 -8.94 10.10 -11.58
C GLN A 138 -9.73 10.80 -10.48
N THR A 139 -9.08 11.71 -9.77
CA THR A 139 -9.66 12.34 -8.57
C THR A 139 -10.84 13.26 -8.88
N ALA A 140 -10.86 13.88 -10.07
CA ALA A 140 -11.91 14.81 -10.48
C ALA A 140 -13.17 14.12 -11.04
N THR A 141 -13.07 12.91 -11.57
CA THR A 141 -14.20 12.20 -12.21
C THR A 141 -14.55 10.89 -11.52
N GLY A 142 -13.65 10.36 -10.69
CA GLY A 142 -13.82 9.07 -10.04
C GLY A 142 -13.56 7.85 -10.94
N GLN A 143 -13.11 8.06 -12.17
CA GLN A 143 -12.77 6.95 -13.07
C GLN A 143 -11.65 6.11 -12.46
N THR A 144 -11.85 4.80 -12.37
CA THR A 144 -10.93 3.84 -11.77
C THR A 144 -10.46 2.85 -12.82
N TYR A 145 -9.16 2.60 -12.85
CA TYR A 145 -8.49 1.65 -13.74
C TYR A 145 -7.59 0.74 -12.90
N ILE A 146 -7.45 -0.50 -13.33
CA ILE A 146 -6.42 -1.41 -12.81
C ILE A 146 -5.37 -1.61 -13.89
N TRP A 147 -4.10 -1.49 -13.53
CA TRP A 147 -2.99 -1.93 -14.35
C TRP A 147 -2.52 -3.26 -13.82
N PHE A 148 -2.83 -4.33 -14.52
CA PHE A 148 -2.32 -5.67 -14.20
C PHE A 148 -0.83 -5.71 -14.47
N MET A 149 -0.09 -6.26 -13.51
CA MET A 149 1.36 -6.24 -13.52
C MET A 149 1.95 -7.65 -13.67
N ASP A 150 3.17 -7.67 -14.24
CA ASP A 150 4.08 -8.81 -14.23
C ASP A 150 5.49 -8.23 -14.06
N GLY A 151 6.02 -8.31 -12.86
CA GLY A 151 7.24 -7.63 -12.47
C GLY A 151 7.16 -6.11 -12.65
N THR A 152 8.01 -5.57 -13.50
CA THR A 152 8.07 -4.14 -13.79
C THR A 152 7.21 -3.71 -14.98
N THR A 153 6.44 -4.63 -15.56
CA THR A 153 5.68 -4.41 -16.80
C THR A 153 4.17 -4.46 -16.53
N SER A 154 3.41 -3.55 -17.15
CA SER A 154 1.96 -3.63 -17.17
C SER A 154 1.50 -4.48 -18.35
N THR A 155 0.76 -5.56 -18.08
CA THR A 155 0.22 -6.48 -19.10
C THR A 155 -1.06 -5.98 -19.73
N SER A 156 -1.91 -5.31 -18.96
CA SER A 156 -3.13 -4.65 -19.43
C SER A 156 -3.59 -3.55 -18.46
N ARG A 157 -4.53 -2.69 -18.94
CA ARG A 157 -4.97 -1.49 -18.19
C ARG A 157 -6.47 -1.24 -18.34
N PRO A 158 -7.31 -2.22 -17.96
CA PRO A 158 -8.74 -2.09 -18.13
C PRO A 158 -9.34 -0.99 -17.24
N PHE A 159 -10.41 -0.37 -17.76
CA PHE A 159 -11.32 0.46 -16.98
C PHE A 159 -12.17 -0.45 -16.08
N VAL A 160 -12.35 -0.04 -14.83
CA VAL A 160 -13.18 -0.74 -13.85
C VAL A 160 -14.57 -0.11 -13.78
N ALA A 161 -14.63 1.11 -13.28
CA ALA A 161 -15.86 1.84 -13.07
C ALA A 161 -15.57 3.32 -12.80
N THR A 162 -16.65 4.10 -12.77
CA THR A 162 -16.60 5.47 -12.24
C THR A 162 -17.25 5.49 -10.85
N GLN A 163 -16.44 5.75 -9.82
CA GLN A 163 -16.96 6.06 -8.49
C GLN A 163 -17.48 7.50 -8.50
N GLN A 164 -18.80 7.64 -8.68
CA GLN A 164 -19.43 8.96 -8.88
C GLN A 164 -19.37 9.84 -7.63
N ASN A 165 -19.38 9.23 -6.44
CA ASN A 165 -19.24 9.99 -5.20
C ASN A 165 -17.76 10.23 -4.91
N LEU A 166 -17.30 11.43 -5.27
CA LEU A 166 -15.89 11.81 -5.13
C LEU A 166 -15.46 11.99 -3.65
N HIS A 167 -16.44 12.11 -2.73
CA HIS A 167 -16.18 12.22 -1.30
C HIS A 167 -15.90 10.87 -0.64
N HIS A 168 -16.11 9.76 -1.36
CA HIS A 168 -15.78 8.43 -0.85
C HIS A 168 -14.28 8.15 -1.05
N PRO A 169 -13.44 8.23 0.00
CA PRO A 169 -12.04 7.85 -0.10
C PRO A 169 -11.91 6.34 -0.25
N LEU A 170 -10.95 5.92 -1.07
CA LEU A 170 -10.47 4.55 -1.09
C LEU A 170 -9.64 4.33 0.17
N LEU A 171 -9.90 3.26 0.90
CA LEU A 171 -9.23 2.93 2.16
C LEU A 171 -8.05 1.97 1.97
N GLY A 172 -8.12 1.11 0.95
CA GLY A 172 -7.13 0.09 0.66
C GLY A 172 -7.74 -1.11 -0.05
N THR A 173 -6.98 -2.18 -0.12
CA THR A 173 -7.34 -3.44 -0.77
C THR A 173 -7.09 -4.62 0.16
N LEU A 174 -7.90 -5.65 0.03
CA LEU A 174 -7.77 -6.91 0.77
C LEU A 174 -8.60 -7.97 0.05
N ASP A 175 -8.12 -9.20 -0.01
CA ASP A 175 -8.96 -10.35 -0.37
C ASP A 175 -9.94 -10.64 0.77
N ARG A 176 -11.19 -10.18 0.60
CA ARG A 176 -12.24 -10.28 1.64
C ARG A 176 -12.99 -11.60 1.58
N ASN A 177 -13.03 -12.21 0.43
CA ASN A 177 -13.86 -13.39 0.16
C ASN A 177 -13.04 -14.67 -0.02
N SER A 178 -11.71 -14.59 0.11
CA SER A 178 -10.76 -15.71 0.00
C SER A 178 -10.77 -16.36 -1.39
N ASP A 179 -10.93 -15.56 -2.45
CA ASP A 179 -10.83 -16.02 -3.83
C ASP A 179 -9.44 -15.74 -4.47
N ALA A 180 -8.47 -15.35 -3.66
CA ALA A 180 -7.11 -14.95 -4.01
C ALA A 180 -7.03 -13.64 -4.82
N LYS A 181 -8.11 -12.86 -4.88
CA LYS A 181 -8.14 -11.56 -5.55
C LYS A 181 -8.42 -10.45 -4.56
N SER A 182 -7.74 -9.33 -4.74
CA SER A 182 -7.94 -8.15 -3.89
C SER A 182 -9.24 -7.45 -4.21
N ASP A 183 -10.03 -7.15 -3.17
CA ASP A 183 -11.20 -6.29 -3.22
C ASP A 183 -10.84 -4.84 -2.87
N ILE A 184 -11.63 -3.86 -3.32
CA ILE A 184 -11.39 -2.43 -3.08
C ILE A 184 -12.32 -1.91 -2.00
N PHE A 185 -11.77 -1.36 -0.93
CA PHE A 185 -12.52 -0.82 0.20
C PHE A 185 -12.68 0.69 0.09
N TRP A 186 -13.90 1.14 0.38
CA TRP A 186 -14.32 2.53 0.35
C TRP A 186 -14.95 2.93 1.67
N TYR A 187 -14.79 4.19 2.04
CA TYR A 187 -15.56 4.80 3.14
C TYR A 187 -16.65 5.71 2.56
N ASP A 188 -17.88 5.53 3.02
CA ASP A 188 -19.02 6.37 2.74
C ASP A 188 -19.23 7.32 3.93
N PRO A 189 -18.82 8.60 3.83
CA PRO A 189 -18.96 9.54 4.92
C PRO A 189 -20.41 9.98 5.18
N ASP A 190 -21.28 9.86 4.18
CA ASP A 190 -22.69 10.25 4.30
C ASP A 190 -23.47 9.27 5.17
N GLN A 191 -23.12 7.98 5.07
CA GLN A 191 -23.69 6.90 5.88
C GLN A 191 -22.81 6.51 7.06
N ASN A 192 -21.59 7.06 7.16
CA ASN A 192 -20.56 6.64 8.12
C ASN A 192 -20.31 5.14 8.09
N LYS A 193 -20.20 4.57 6.89
CA LYS A 193 -20.02 3.12 6.66
C LYS A 193 -18.87 2.83 5.73
N ILE A 194 -18.32 1.63 5.90
CA ILE A 194 -17.38 1.05 4.94
C ILE A 194 -18.15 0.11 4.02
N TYR A 195 -17.84 0.16 2.74
CA TYR A 195 -18.27 -0.81 1.75
C TYR A 195 -17.09 -1.24 0.89
N TYR A 196 -17.25 -2.33 0.19
CA TYR A 196 -16.23 -2.79 -0.74
C TYR A 196 -16.84 -3.19 -2.08
N TRP A 197 -16.04 -3.01 -3.10
CA TRP A 197 -16.24 -3.59 -4.41
C TRP A 197 -15.61 -4.97 -4.39
N LYS A 198 -16.44 -6.01 -4.48
CA LYS A 198 -15.95 -7.36 -4.71
C LYS A 198 -15.43 -7.45 -6.13
N MET A 199 -14.12 -7.66 -6.26
CA MET A 199 -13.45 -7.63 -7.55
C MET A 199 -13.27 -9.04 -8.11
N ASN A 200 -13.32 -9.12 -9.45
CA ASN A 200 -12.89 -10.28 -10.22
C ASN A 200 -12.09 -9.76 -11.42
N GLY A 201 -10.79 -9.58 -11.21
CA GLY A 201 -9.97 -8.80 -12.12
C GLY A 201 -10.40 -7.33 -12.10
N ALA A 202 -10.72 -6.78 -13.26
CA ALA A 202 -11.25 -5.44 -13.40
C ALA A 202 -12.79 -5.36 -13.39
N VAL A 203 -13.48 -6.43 -13.05
CA VAL A 203 -14.94 -6.50 -12.98
C VAL A 203 -15.39 -6.39 -11.52
N ILE A 204 -16.39 -5.56 -11.25
CA ILE A 204 -17.06 -5.50 -9.96
C ILE A 204 -18.18 -6.53 -9.96
N ASP A 205 -18.01 -7.63 -9.23
CA ASP A 205 -19.05 -8.67 -9.09
C ASP A 205 -20.19 -8.22 -8.17
N ALA A 206 -19.84 -7.46 -7.11
CA ALA A 206 -20.82 -6.96 -6.15
C ALA A 206 -20.30 -5.72 -5.42
N VAL A 207 -21.23 -4.91 -4.92
CA VAL A 207 -20.96 -3.81 -3.98
C VAL A 207 -21.64 -4.16 -2.66
N THR A 208 -20.88 -4.24 -1.58
CA THR A 208 -21.39 -4.71 -0.29
C THR A 208 -20.98 -3.75 0.82
N TYR A 209 -21.94 -3.23 1.58
CA TYR A 209 -21.68 -2.50 2.80
C TYR A 209 -21.31 -3.47 3.93
N LEU A 210 -20.28 -3.12 4.67
CA LEU A 210 -19.95 -3.87 5.89
C LEU A 210 -20.99 -3.56 6.97
N PRO A 211 -21.41 -4.56 7.76
CA PRO A 211 -22.26 -4.32 8.92
C PRO A 211 -21.55 -3.36 9.89
N ASP A 212 -22.35 -2.57 10.63
CA ASP A 212 -21.85 -1.58 11.58
C ASP A 212 -20.82 -2.22 12.52
N ALA A 213 -19.67 -1.55 12.68
CA ALA A 213 -18.54 -1.93 13.54
C ALA A 213 -17.61 -3.05 13.05
N GLN A 214 -17.33 -3.17 11.74
CA GLN A 214 -16.30 -4.14 11.31
C GLN A 214 -15.39 -3.62 10.18
N ALA A 215 -14.78 -2.48 10.36
CA ALA A 215 -13.51 -2.21 9.70
C ALA A 215 -12.40 -2.85 10.56
N ARG A 216 -11.71 -3.85 10.05
CA ARG A 216 -10.92 -4.73 10.88
C ARG A 216 -9.49 -4.87 10.38
N THR A 217 -8.54 -4.34 11.14
CA THR A 217 -7.20 -4.89 11.26
C THR A 217 -7.16 -5.67 12.57
N ASP A 218 -6.72 -6.91 12.54
CA ASP A 218 -6.59 -7.74 13.74
C ASP A 218 -5.26 -7.40 14.43
N PHE A 219 -5.31 -6.48 15.38
CA PHE A 219 -4.11 -6.06 16.13
C PHE A 219 -3.73 -7.03 17.25
N ASN A 220 -4.60 -7.95 17.63
CA ASN A 220 -4.36 -8.87 18.74
C ASN A 220 -4.24 -10.33 18.30
N GLY A 221 -4.46 -10.66 17.01
CA GLY A 221 -4.32 -12.01 16.48
C GLY A 221 -5.43 -12.97 16.87
N ASP A 222 -6.62 -12.46 17.29
CA ASP A 222 -7.73 -13.31 17.72
C ASP A 222 -8.66 -13.75 16.57
N GLY A 223 -8.28 -13.46 15.33
CA GLY A 223 -9.05 -13.75 14.12
C GLY A 223 -10.20 -12.77 13.88
N LYS A 224 -10.26 -11.70 14.66
CA LYS A 224 -11.20 -10.59 14.48
C LYS A 224 -10.38 -9.35 14.21
N SER A 225 -10.88 -8.49 13.35
CA SER A 225 -10.14 -7.26 13.08
C SER A 225 -10.49 -6.17 14.09
N ASP A 226 -9.49 -5.44 14.54
CA ASP A 226 -9.61 -4.32 15.46
C ASP A 226 -9.73 -2.99 14.73
N ILE A 227 -10.21 -1.94 15.39
CA ILE A 227 -10.32 -0.60 14.83
C ILE A 227 -9.34 0.33 15.54
N LEU A 228 -8.45 0.97 14.77
CA LEU A 228 -7.62 2.05 15.29
C LEU A 228 -8.33 3.39 15.06
N TRP A 229 -8.70 4.07 16.13
CA TRP A 229 -9.27 5.41 16.09
C TRP A 229 -8.25 6.47 16.51
N ARG A 230 -8.21 7.58 15.78
CA ARG A 230 -7.53 8.79 16.21
C ARG A 230 -8.55 9.92 16.36
N HIS A 231 -8.66 10.49 17.56
CA HIS A 231 -9.50 11.67 17.76
C HIS A 231 -8.84 12.89 17.11
N LYS A 232 -9.55 13.53 16.18
CA LYS A 232 -9.01 14.61 15.34
C LYS A 232 -8.63 15.89 16.11
N THR A 233 -9.23 16.12 17.26
CA THR A 233 -9.06 17.34 18.06
C THR A 233 -8.32 17.13 19.38
N ALA A 234 -8.25 15.95 19.94
CA ALA A 234 -7.66 15.67 21.25
C ALA A 234 -6.26 15.05 21.21
N GLY A 235 -5.75 14.67 20.05
CA GLY A 235 -4.36 14.16 19.89
C GLY A 235 -4.04 12.87 20.66
N SER A 236 -5.05 12.18 21.20
CA SER A 236 -4.91 10.94 21.96
C SER A 236 -5.25 9.72 21.13
#